data_c48411290b529beb9c793dbea14dc6b9
#
_entry.id   c48411290b529beb9c793dbea14dc6b9
#
_cell.length_a   1.000
_cell.length_b   1.000
_cell.length_c   1.000
_cell.angle_alpha   90.00
_cell.angle_beta   90.00
_cell.angle_gamma   90.00
#
_symmetry.space_group_name_H-M   'P 1'
#
loop_
_entity.id
_entity.type
_entity.pdbx_description
1 polymer ?
#
loop_
_entity_poly.entity_id
_entity_poly.type
_entity_poly.pdbx_seq_one_letter_code
_entity_poly.pdbx_strand_id
1 'polypeptide(L)'
;MDIASVTAAYNGLKIGKEILSAFLETKIESESRARVAEVLSKLGQAQDTLFELREELFKLQSENESLRKQIGQFENWDNTLSGYSLAKTAGGAVVYVSKGTPEHYACPSCIAKRELQILQDNRTYSGKFRCTGCKAEFPVNPRRDPPMEAANLDPPW
;
A
#
# COMPACT_ATOMS: atom_id res chain seq x y z
N MET A 1 -22.58 0.31 -12.91
CA MET A 1 -22.65 -0.88 -13.77
C MET A 1 -21.67 -1.87 -13.20
N ASP A 2 -22.08 -3.09 -12.92
CA ASP A 2 -21.21 -4.10 -12.33
C ASP A 2 -20.89 -5.19 -13.39
N ILE A 3 -19.84 -5.97 -13.14
CA ILE A 3 -19.39 -7.04 -14.05
C ILE A 3 -20.50 -8.09 -14.25
N ALA A 4 -21.31 -8.35 -13.23
CA ALA A 4 -22.39 -9.32 -13.30
C ALA A 4 -23.44 -8.91 -14.35
N SER A 5 -23.80 -7.62 -14.39
CA SER A 5 -24.73 -7.07 -15.37
C SER A 5 -24.20 -7.17 -16.80
N VAL A 6 -22.91 -6.89 -17.03
CA VAL A 6 -22.25 -7.02 -18.34
C VAL A 6 -22.21 -8.49 -18.78
N THR A 7 -21.89 -9.39 -17.86
CA THR A 7 -21.87 -10.84 -18.12
C THR A 7 -23.26 -11.37 -18.47
N ALA A 8 -24.30 -10.90 -17.77
CA ALA A 8 -25.68 -11.28 -18.07
C ALA A 8 -26.13 -10.79 -19.45
N ALA A 9 -25.79 -9.56 -19.84
CA ALA A 9 -26.04 -9.02 -21.18
C ALA A 9 -25.33 -9.82 -22.26
N TYR A 10 -24.06 -10.16 -22.05
CA TYR A 10 -23.31 -11.02 -22.99
C TYR A 10 -23.97 -12.38 -23.20
N ASN A 11 -24.40 -13.05 -22.13
CA ASN A 11 -25.10 -14.33 -22.20
C ASN A 11 -26.45 -14.21 -22.89
N GLY A 12 -27.21 -13.14 -22.65
CA GLY A 12 -28.46 -12.87 -23.35
C GLY A 12 -28.27 -12.71 -24.87
N LEU A 13 -27.23 -11.97 -25.27
CA LEU A 13 -26.91 -11.83 -26.71
C LEU A 13 -26.47 -13.17 -27.34
N LYS A 14 -25.73 -14.00 -26.61
CA LYS A 14 -25.32 -15.33 -27.07
C LYS A 14 -26.55 -16.22 -27.37
N ILE A 15 -27.49 -16.27 -26.42
CA ILE A 15 -28.75 -17.03 -26.62
C ILE A 15 -29.55 -16.48 -27.79
N GLY A 16 -29.68 -15.15 -27.93
CA GLY A 16 -30.34 -14.51 -29.03
C GLY A 16 -29.73 -14.88 -30.39
N LYS A 17 -28.39 -14.92 -30.47
CA LYS A 17 -27.69 -15.38 -31.71
C LYS A 17 -27.98 -16.83 -32.03
N GLU A 18 -28.00 -17.73 -31.05
CA GLU A 18 -28.29 -19.15 -31.24
C GLU A 18 -29.70 -19.37 -31.79
N ILE A 19 -30.70 -18.66 -31.23
CA ILE A 19 -32.09 -18.72 -31.73
C ILE A 19 -32.18 -18.21 -33.18
N LEU A 20 -31.55 -17.08 -33.48
CA LEU A 20 -31.58 -16.52 -34.84
C LEU A 20 -30.81 -17.40 -35.85
N SER A 21 -29.73 -18.04 -35.44
CA SER A 21 -28.98 -18.97 -36.28
C SER A 21 -29.84 -20.21 -36.62
N ALA A 22 -30.51 -20.79 -35.62
CA ALA A 22 -31.42 -21.91 -35.83
C ALA A 22 -32.61 -21.52 -36.76
N PHE A 23 -33.09 -20.28 -36.64
CA PHE A 23 -34.13 -19.78 -37.53
C PHE A 23 -33.67 -19.70 -38.99
N LEU A 24 -32.40 -19.34 -39.27
CA LEU A 24 -31.84 -19.32 -40.62
C LEU A 24 -31.77 -20.69 -41.30
N GLU A 25 -31.76 -21.77 -40.52
CA GLU A 25 -31.75 -23.15 -41.05
C GLU A 25 -33.14 -23.58 -41.60
N THR A 26 -34.18 -22.82 -41.28
CA THR A 26 -35.54 -23.08 -41.81
C THR A 26 -35.70 -22.51 -43.23
N LYS A 27 -36.74 -22.96 -43.95
CA LYS A 27 -37.08 -22.43 -45.29
C LYS A 27 -37.68 -21.02 -45.15
N ILE A 28 -36.83 -19.99 -45.36
CA ILE A 28 -37.21 -18.58 -45.31
C ILE A 28 -36.97 -17.93 -46.68
N GLU A 29 -37.76 -16.91 -47.01
CA GLU A 29 -37.53 -16.08 -48.19
C GLU A 29 -36.15 -15.39 -48.17
N SER A 30 -35.56 -15.21 -49.35
CA SER A 30 -34.18 -14.70 -49.47
C SER A 30 -33.98 -13.31 -48.84
N GLU A 31 -34.98 -12.43 -48.88
CA GLU A 31 -34.93 -11.11 -48.28
C GLU A 31 -34.90 -11.19 -46.73
N SER A 32 -35.73 -12.03 -46.14
CA SER A 32 -35.75 -12.26 -44.70
C SER A 32 -34.44 -12.87 -44.22
N ARG A 33 -33.84 -13.76 -44.98
CA ARG A 33 -32.54 -14.36 -44.70
C ARG A 33 -31.44 -13.30 -44.64
N ALA A 34 -31.41 -12.36 -45.58
CA ALA A 34 -30.42 -11.28 -45.60
C ALA A 34 -30.55 -10.36 -44.38
N ARG A 35 -31.77 -10.03 -43.97
CA ARG A 35 -32.03 -9.19 -42.78
C ARG A 35 -31.60 -9.90 -41.48
N VAL A 36 -31.87 -11.19 -41.33
CA VAL A 36 -31.44 -11.97 -40.18
C VAL A 36 -29.92 -12.07 -40.12
N ALA A 37 -29.25 -12.25 -41.24
CA ALA A 37 -27.78 -12.26 -41.29
C ALA A 37 -27.16 -10.91 -40.84
N GLU A 38 -27.78 -9.79 -41.25
CA GLU A 38 -27.35 -8.45 -40.78
C GLU A 38 -27.52 -8.31 -39.26
N VAL A 39 -28.66 -8.76 -38.70
CA VAL A 39 -28.89 -8.73 -37.25
C VAL A 39 -27.87 -9.58 -36.50
N LEU A 40 -27.58 -10.79 -37.02
CA LEU A 40 -26.55 -11.68 -36.43
C LEU A 40 -25.16 -11.01 -36.41
N SER A 41 -24.81 -10.29 -37.50
CA SER A 41 -23.56 -9.54 -37.56
C SER A 41 -23.51 -8.45 -36.50
N LYS A 42 -24.59 -7.66 -36.37
CA LYS A 42 -24.68 -6.61 -35.32
C LYS A 42 -24.65 -7.17 -33.91
N LEU A 43 -25.30 -8.30 -33.67
CA LEU A 43 -25.22 -9.00 -32.37
C LEU A 43 -23.79 -9.49 -32.07
N GLY A 44 -23.05 -9.94 -33.12
CA GLY A 44 -21.64 -10.28 -32.96
C GLY A 44 -20.81 -9.09 -32.49
N GLN A 45 -20.93 -7.95 -33.21
CA GLN A 45 -20.24 -6.71 -32.82
C GLN A 45 -20.59 -6.26 -31.36
N ALA A 46 -21.87 -6.36 -30.99
CA ALA A 46 -22.28 -6.04 -29.62
C ALA A 46 -21.67 -6.99 -28.57
N GLN A 47 -21.53 -8.28 -28.90
CA GLN A 47 -20.84 -9.23 -28.02
C GLN A 47 -19.36 -8.88 -27.84
N ASP A 48 -18.67 -8.54 -28.94
CA ASP A 48 -17.26 -8.16 -28.89
C ASP A 48 -17.06 -6.90 -28.03
N THR A 49 -17.91 -5.89 -28.23
CA THR A 49 -17.89 -4.67 -27.39
C THR A 49 -18.15 -4.96 -25.90
N LEU A 50 -19.09 -5.86 -25.60
CA LEU A 50 -19.36 -6.25 -24.21
C LEU A 50 -18.18 -7.02 -23.60
N PHE A 51 -17.47 -7.81 -24.40
CA PHE A 51 -16.27 -8.49 -23.95
C PHE A 51 -15.18 -7.47 -23.60
N GLU A 52 -14.91 -6.50 -24.46
CA GLU A 52 -13.95 -5.43 -24.21
C GLU A 52 -14.31 -4.60 -22.97
N LEU A 53 -15.58 -4.23 -22.81
CA LEU A 53 -16.06 -3.52 -21.61
C LEU A 53 -15.85 -4.33 -20.33
N ARG A 54 -16.08 -5.62 -20.40
CA ARG A 54 -15.84 -6.51 -19.24
C ARG A 54 -14.38 -6.52 -18.84
N GLU A 55 -13.48 -6.66 -19.80
CA GLU A 55 -12.03 -6.65 -19.55
C GLU A 55 -11.58 -5.30 -18.92
N GLU A 56 -12.08 -4.18 -19.45
CA GLU A 56 -11.77 -2.86 -18.91
C GLU A 56 -12.32 -2.69 -17.47
N LEU A 57 -13.52 -3.19 -17.20
CA LEU A 57 -14.08 -3.17 -15.84
C LEU A 57 -13.22 -3.99 -14.87
N PHE A 58 -12.74 -5.16 -15.26
CA PHE A 58 -11.83 -5.96 -14.42
C PHE A 58 -10.55 -5.21 -14.11
N LYS A 59 -9.95 -4.58 -15.13
CA LYS A 59 -8.75 -3.78 -14.97
C LYS A 59 -8.95 -2.63 -13.99
N LEU A 60 -10.02 -1.83 -14.19
CA LEU A 60 -10.35 -0.71 -13.34
C LEU A 60 -10.65 -1.13 -11.88
N GLN A 61 -11.29 -2.27 -11.68
CA GLN A 61 -11.51 -2.81 -10.33
C GLN A 61 -10.19 -3.18 -9.65
N SER A 62 -9.31 -3.87 -10.36
CA SER A 62 -7.99 -4.24 -9.84
C SER A 62 -7.15 -3.01 -9.49
N GLU A 63 -7.15 -2.00 -10.36
CA GLU A 63 -6.47 -0.72 -10.10
C GLU A 63 -7.07 -0.01 -8.89
N ASN A 64 -8.42 0.03 -8.76
CA ASN A 64 -9.08 0.66 -7.62
C ASN A 64 -8.74 -0.04 -6.30
N GLU A 65 -8.70 -1.37 -6.28
CA GLU A 65 -8.27 -2.13 -5.10
C GLU A 65 -6.81 -1.85 -4.74
N SER A 66 -5.93 -1.78 -5.74
CA SER A 66 -4.52 -1.43 -5.54
C SER A 66 -4.37 -0.04 -4.94
N LEU A 67 -5.06 0.96 -5.51
CA LEU A 67 -5.04 2.34 -5.01
C LEU A 67 -5.60 2.44 -3.59
N ARG A 68 -6.69 1.74 -3.27
CA ARG A 68 -7.24 1.69 -1.90
C ARG A 68 -6.25 1.11 -0.89
N LYS A 69 -5.52 0.06 -1.26
CA LYS A 69 -4.45 -0.50 -0.41
C LYS A 69 -3.32 0.51 -0.18
N GLN A 70 -2.91 1.23 -1.22
CA GLN A 70 -1.89 2.26 -1.11
C GLN A 70 -2.36 3.40 -0.18
N ILE A 71 -3.57 3.91 -0.37
CA ILE A 71 -4.16 4.95 0.51
C ILE A 71 -4.18 4.47 1.96
N GLY A 72 -4.67 3.25 2.22
CA GLY A 72 -4.70 2.70 3.57
C GLY A 72 -3.31 2.60 4.22
N GLN A 73 -2.27 2.30 3.44
CA GLN A 73 -0.88 2.32 3.94
C GLN A 73 -0.42 3.74 4.32
N PHE A 74 -0.79 4.75 3.53
CA PHE A 74 -0.49 6.16 3.82
C PHE A 74 -1.20 6.63 5.09
N GLU A 75 -2.49 6.38 5.19
CA GLU A 75 -3.30 6.76 6.36
C GLU A 75 -2.81 6.08 7.63
N ASN A 76 -2.48 4.79 7.57
CA ASN A 76 -1.89 4.07 8.70
C ASN A 76 -0.54 4.65 9.13
N TRP A 77 0.29 5.09 8.17
CA TRP A 77 1.56 5.75 8.47
C TRP A 77 1.34 7.09 9.16
N ASP A 78 0.44 7.92 8.65
CA ASP A 78 0.13 9.23 9.23
C ASP A 78 -0.45 9.08 10.64
N ASN A 79 -1.33 8.11 10.86
CA ASN A 79 -1.82 7.76 12.19
C ASN A 79 -0.70 7.32 13.13
N THR A 80 0.22 6.49 12.66
CA THR A 80 1.39 6.06 13.44
C THR A 80 2.26 7.26 13.80
N LEU A 81 2.55 8.13 12.84
CA LEU A 81 3.40 9.30 13.05
C LEU A 81 2.74 10.36 13.94
N SER A 82 1.42 10.46 13.97
CA SER A 82 0.68 11.36 14.85
C SER A 82 0.93 11.10 16.33
N GLY A 83 1.29 9.84 16.68
CA GLY A 83 1.72 9.41 18.01
C GLY A 83 3.11 9.91 18.43
N TYR A 84 3.83 10.60 17.54
CA TYR A 84 5.18 11.11 17.78
C TYR A 84 5.24 12.61 17.59
N SER A 85 6.22 13.25 18.23
CA SER A 85 6.56 14.65 18.02
C SER A 85 8.06 14.81 17.87
N LEU A 86 8.48 15.70 16.97
CA LEU A 86 9.89 16.02 16.80
C LEU A 86 10.35 16.87 17.99
N ALA A 87 11.40 16.45 18.67
CA ALA A 87 11.95 17.17 19.82
C ALA A 87 13.47 17.09 19.85
N LYS A 88 14.08 18.09 20.51
CA LYS A 88 15.51 18.10 20.80
C LYS A 88 15.75 17.43 22.16
N THR A 89 16.62 16.45 22.20
CA THR A 89 16.99 15.71 23.43
C THR A 89 17.95 16.53 24.29
N ALA A 90 18.13 16.12 25.55
CA ALA A 90 19.11 16.71 26.45
C ALA A 90 20.57 16.59 25.96
N GLY A 91 20.88 15.55 25.17
CA GLY A 91 22.18 15.36 24.50
C GLY A 91 22.33 16.16 23.21
N GLY A 92 21.29 16.90 22.77
CA GLY A 92 21.34 17.79 21.61
C GLY A 92 20.88 17.16 20.29
N ALA A 93 20.51 15.86 20.27
CA ALA A 93 19.95 15.24 19.06
C ALA A 93 18.51 15.68 18.81
N VAL A 94 18.13 15.77 17.54
CA VAL A 94 16.73 15.94 17.12
C VAL A 94 16.19 14.57 16.72
N VAL A 95 15.17 14.11 17.44
CA VAL A 95 14.56 12.78 17.27
C VAL A 95 13.04 12.87 17.39
N TYR A 96 12.34 11.84 16.99
CA TYR A 96 10.92 11.72 17.26
C TYR A 96 10.70 11.09 18.63
N VAL A 97 9.88 11.74 19.46
CA VAL A 97 9.50 11.29 20.81
C VAL A 97 8.08 10.76 20.78
N SER A 98 7.87 9.58 21.33
CA SER A 98 6.55 8.98 21.51
C SER A 98 5.70 9.79 22.48
N LYS A 99 4.43 10.02 22.15
CA LYS A 99 3.42 10.59 23.05
C LYS A 99 2.78 9.54 23.97
N GLY A 100 3.08 8.26 23.72
CA GLY A 100 2.53 7.11 24.45
C GLY A 100 3.44 6.63 25.58
N THR A 101 2.95 5.63 26.31
CA THR A 101 3.68 4.98 27.41
C THR A 101 4.04 3.56 26.99
N PRO A 102 5.30 3.09 27.18
CA PRO A 102 6.44 3.86 27.69
C PRO A 102 6.97 4.91 26.69
N GLU A 103 7.46 6.03 27.20
CA GLU A 103 8.13 7.04 26.36
C GLU A 103 9.37 6.42 25.70
N HIS A 104 9.50 6.63 24.39
CA HIS A 104 10.62 6.14 23.62
C HIS A 104 10.92 7.06 22.44
N TYR A 105 12.11 6.90 21.86
CA TYR A 105 12.59 7.71 20.75
C TYR A 105 12.60 6.92 19.46
N ALA A 106 12.22 7.56 18.35
CA ALA A 106 12.27 6.97 17.02
C ALA A 106 13.25 7.71 16.11
N CYS A 107 13.84 6.96 15.18
CA CYS A 107 14.89 7.42 14.30
C CYS A 107 14.37 8.32 13.17
N PRO A 108 14.81 9.60 13.05
CA PRO A 108 14.37 10.51 11.99
C PRO A 108 14.70 10.00 10.59
N SER A 109 15.88 9.40 10.41
CA SER A 109 16.32 8.89 9.10
C SER A 109 15.47 7.70 8.61
N CYS A 110 14.99 6.86 9.53
CA CYS A 110 14.10 5.75 9.20
C CYS A 110 12.67 6.25 8.97
N ILE A 111 12.20 7.18 9.79
CA ILE A 111 10.88 7.82 9.60
C ILE A 111 10.78 8.49 8.23
N ALA A 112 11.83 9.15 7.74
CA ALA A 112 11.87 9.71 6.38
C ALA A 112 11.70 8.65 5.27
N LYS A 113 12.02 7.37 5.57
CA LYS A 113 11.79 6.22 4.69
C LYS A 113 10.47 5.49 4.97
N ARG A 114 9.62 6.03 5.86
CA ARG A 114 8.38 5.41 6.35
C ARG A 114 8.61 4.10 7.09
N GLU A 115 9.70 4.03 7.83
CA GLU A 115 10.05 2.91 8.70
C GLU A 115 10.13 3.39 10.14
N LEU A 116 9.27 2.87 11.01
CA LEU A 116 9.33 3.18 12.43
C LEU A 116 10.39 2.30 13.10
N GLN A 117 11.53 2.89 13.47
CA GLN A 117 12.64 2.22 14.14
C GLN A 117 12.96 2.94 15.45
N ILE A 118 12.96 2.18 16.53
CA ILE A 118 13.19 2.70 17.89
C ILE A 118 14.69 2.87 18.13
N LEU A 119 15.05 3.92 18.87
CA LEU A 119 16.39 4.13 19.36
C LEU A 119 16.57 3.39 20.69
N GLN A 120 17.61 2.59 20.80
CA GLN A 120 17.98 1.87 22.00
C GLN A 120 19.23 2.46 22.64
N ASP A 121 19.26 2.58 23.97
CA ASP A 121 20.45 3.00 24.71
C ASP A 121 21.60 2.02 24.45
N ASN A 122 22.74 2.51 23.99
CA ASN A 122 23.94 1.71 23.76
C ASN A 122 24.70 1.36 25.06
N ARG A 123 24.17 1.80 26.22
CA ARG A 123 24.71 1.55 27.56
C ARG A 123 26.18 1.99 27.76
N THR A 124 26.57 3.06 27.06
CA THR A 124 27.92 3.65 27.18
C THR A 124 27.84 5.01 27.86
N TYR A 125 28.97 5.48 28.42
CA TYR A 125 29.07 6.83 28.98
C TYR A 125 28.84 7.95 27.97
N SER A 126 28.81 7.63 26.66
CA SER A 126 28.57 8.59 25.60
C SER A 126 27.16 9.19 25.62
N GLY A 127 26.20 8.58 26.31
CA GLY A 127 24.79 8.98 26.31
C GLY A 127 24.09 8.80 24.97
N LYS A 128 24.67 8.03 24.04
CA LYS A 128 24.11 7.80 22.71
C LYS A 128 23.14 6.64 22.70
N PHE A 129 22.07 6.83 21.94
CA PHE A 129 21.15 5.76 21.57
C PHE A 129 21.39 5.36 20.12
N ARG A 130 21.25 4.09 19.83
CA ARG A 130 21.47 3.51 18.51
C ARG A 130 20.16 3.07 17.87
N CYS A 131 19.98 3.40 16.61
CA CYS A 131 18.84 2.94 15.84
C CYS A 131 18.90 1.43 15.60
N THR A 132 17.81 0.72 15.85
CA THR A 132 17.73 -0.73 15.64
C THR A 132 17.80 -1.10 14.15
N GLY A 133 17.29 -0.24 13.26
CA GLY A 133 17.30 -0.45 11.81
C GLY A 133 18.60 0.02 11.14
N CYS A 134 18.80 1.34 11.02
CA CYS A 134 19.92 1.90 10.25
C CYS A 134 21.26 1.99 11.02
N LYS A 135 21.28 1.65 12.31
CA LYS A 135 22.46 1.67 13.19
C LYS A 135 23.04 3.07 13.48
N ALA A 136 22.43 4.14 13.00
CA ALA A 136 22.81 5.51 13.32
C ALA A 136 22.73 5.77 14.80
N GLU A 137 23.64 6.58 15.34
CA GLU A 137 23.74 6.93 16.75
C GLU A 137 23.34 8.38 16.98
N PHE A 138 22.55 8.60 18.04
CA PHE A 138 22.00 9.90 18.41
C PHE A 138 22.35 10.21 19.86
N PRO A 139 22.95 11.36 20.19
CA PRO A 139 23.21 11.78 21.55
C PRO A 139 21.90 12.17 22.25
N VAL A 140 21.25 11.22 22.88
CA VAL A 140 19.96 11.41 23.57
C VAL A 140 20.19 11.99 24.97
N ASN A 141 21.10 11.39 25.72
CA ASN A 141 21.50 11.87 27.03
C ASN A 141 22.79 12.70 26.97
N PRO A 142 23.03 13.60 27.92
CA PRO A 142 24.32 14.25 28.02
C PRO A 142 25.43 13.19 28.24
N ARG A 143 26.61 13.48 27.69
CA ARG A 143 27.79 12.65 27.95
C ARG A 143 28.07 12.62 29.47
N ARG A 144 28.31 11.43 30.01
CA ARG A 144 28.77 11.27 31.40
C ARG A 144 30.25 10.96 31.34
N ASP A 145 31.04 11.64 32.21
CA ASP A 145 32.43 11.25 32.40
C ASP A 145 32.47 9.92 33.18
N PRO A 146 33.37 8.99 32.81
CA PRO A 146 33.57 7.79 33.59
C PRO A 146 33.98 8.19 34.99
N PRO A 147 33.57 7.41 36.02
CA PRO A 147 34.07 7.64 37.39
C PRO A 147 35.59 7.62 37.35
N MET A 148 36.25 8.67 37.95
CA MET A 148 37.68 8.62 38.13
C MET A 148 37.99 7.41 39.01
N GLU A 149 38.66 6.41 38.41
CA GLU A 149 39.31 5.39 39.21
C GLU A 149 40.26 6.14 40.16
N ALA A 150 40.01 6.00 41.47
CA ALA A 150 40.95 6.50 42.45
C ALA A 150 42.31 5.89 42.14
N ALA A 151 43.24 6.73 41.64
CA ALA A 151 44.60 6.30 41.48
C ALA A 151 45.05 5.71 42.82
N ASN A 152 45.34 4.41 42.84
CA ASN A 152 46.00 3.79 43.95
C ASN A 152 47.35 4.52 44.09
N LEU A 153 47.37 5.52 44.93
CA LEU A 153 48.62 6.08 45.43
C LEU A 153 49.16 5.01 46.36
N ASP A 154 50.01 4.14 45.83
CA ASP A 154 50.87 3.35 46.66
C ASP A 154 51.69 4.32 47.50
N PRO A 155 51.67 4.18 48.86
CA PRO A 155 52.45 5.10 49.67
C PRO A 155 53.92 4.87 49.39
N PRO A 156 54.71 5.96 49.31
CA PRO A 156 56.17 5.78 49.20
C PRO A 156 56.67 5.20 50.53
N TRP A 157 57.41 4.21 50.40
CA TRP A 157 58.13 3.51 51.49
C TRP A 157 59.08 4.46 52.19
#